data_c9061dd4792b9b63f812e8c044243383
#
_entry.id   c9061dd4792b9b63f812e8c044243383
#
_cell.length_a   1.000
_cell.length_b   1.000
_cell.length_c   1.000
_cell.angle_alpha   90.00
_cell.angle_beta   90.00
_cell.angle_gamma   90.00
#
_symmetry.space_group_name_H-M   'P 1'
#
loop_
_entity.id
_entity.type
_entity.pdbx_description
1 polymer ?
#
loop_
_entity_poly.entity_id
_entity_poly.type
_entity_poly.pdbx_seq_one_letter_code
_entity_poly.pdbx_strand_id
1 'polypeptide(L)' 'QPKEVKWKLMVASCYRRMNDLDKSLKIYEEIYQENPENLECLRFLVQICQQLNIPYEEYNA' A
#
# COMPACT_ATOMS: atom_id res chain seq x y z
N GLN A 1 -15.50 -2.41 -6.12
CA GLN A 1 -14.58 -2.75 -5.03
C GLN A 1 -15.33 -3.01 -3.75
N PRO A 2 -14.90 -4.02 -2.98
CA PRO A 2 -15.48 -4.24 -1.65
C PRO A 2 -15.29 -3.03 -0.76
N LYS A 3 -16.24 -2.80 0.13
CA LYS A 3 -16.16 -1.68 1.06
C LYS A 3 -14.91 -1.74 1.94
N GLU A 4 -14.49 -2.95 2.29
CA GLU A 4 -13.30 -3.13 3.12
C GLU A 4 -12.05 -2.61 2.45
N VAL A 5 -11.92 -2.84 1.14
CA VAL A 5 -10.75 -2.37 0.40
C VAL A 5 -10.71 -0.85 0.37
N LYS A 6 -11.85 -0.22 0.10
CA LYS A 6 -11.92 1.25 0.10
C LYS A 6 -11.55 1.83 1.46
N TRP A 7 -12.07 1.23 2.48
CA TRP A 7 -11.84 1.62 3.86
C TRP A 7 -10.35 1.52 4.21
N LYS A 8 -9.75 0.39 3.87
CA LYS A 8 -8.33 0.17 4.15
C LYS A 8 -7.44 1.12 3.35
N LEU A 9 -7.80 1.38 2.10
CA LEU A 9 -7.06 2.33 1.29
C LEU A 9 -7.10 3.73 1.91
N MET A 10 -8.25 4.09 2.46
CA MET A 10 -8.40 5.38 3.11
C MET A 10 -7.53 5.48 4.36
N VAL A 11 -7.51 4.44 5.18
CA VAL A 11 -6.68 4.42 6.39
C VAL A 11 -5.20 4.48 6.02
N ALA A 12 -4.80 3.69 5.04
CA ALA A 12 -3.41 3.69 4.59
C ALA A 12 -3.00 5.08 4.09
N SER A 13 -3.89 5.77 3.38
CA SER A 13 -3.63 7.11 2.90
C SER A 13 -3.44 8.10 4.05
N CYS A 14 -4.22 7.95 5.11
CA CYS A 14 -4.09 8.80 6.29
C CYS A 14 -2.72 8.65 6.91
N TYR A 15 -2.26 7.42 7.09
CA TYR A 15 -0.94 7.18 7.66
C TYR A 15 0.15 7.75 6.75
N ARG A 16 -0.01 7.57 5.44
CA ARG A 16 0.95 8.09 4.48
C ARG A 16 1.07 9.61 4.57
N ARG A 17 -0.07 10.28 4.70
CA ARG A 17 -0.10 11.74 4.83
C ARG A 17 0.56 12.21 6.12
N MET A 18 0.45 11.41 7.17
CA MET A 18 1.09 11.71 8.45
C MET A 18 2.58 11.32 8.44
N ASN A 19 3.06 10.84 7.33
CA ASN A 19 4.43 10.37 7.16
C ASN A 19 4.74 9.15 8.05
N ASP A 20 3.71 8.40 8.42
CA ASP A 20 3.88 7.14 9.14
C ASP A 20 3.94 6.03 8.10
N LEU A 21 5.08 5.94 7.43
CA LEU A 21 5.23 5.06 6.28
C LEU A 21 5.21 3.58 6.66
N ASP A 22 5.69 3.26 7.85
CA ASP A 22 5.70 1.86 8.30
C ASP A 22 4.28 1.32 8.43
N LYS A 23 3.39 2.06 9.08
CA LYS A 23 2.01 1.62 9.24
C LYS A 23 1.27 1.62 7.92
N SER A 24 1.51 2.64 7.11
CA SER A 24 0.92 2.72 5.79
C SER A 24 1.33 1.52 4.94
N LEU A 25 2.61 1.18 4.97
CA LEU A 25 3.14 0.05 4.21
C LEU A 25 2.45 -1.26 4.60
N LYS A 26 2.29 -1.48 5.90
CA LYS A 26 1.65 -2.71 6.39
C LYS A 26 0.24 -2.85 5.84
N ILE A 27 -0.52 -1.75 5.83
CA ILE A 27 -1.89 -1.80 5.36
C ILE A 27 -1.93 -2.03 3.86
N TYR A 28 -1.07 -1.36 3.10
CA TYR A 28 -1.01 -1.59 1.66
C TYR A 28 -0.60 -3.02 1.34
N GLU A 29 0.30 -3.60 2.13
CA GLU A 29 0.69 -5.01 1.93
C GLU A 29 -0.48 -5.95 2.17
N GLU A 30 -1.28 -5.68 3.21
CA GLU A 30 -2.49 -6.47 3.46
C GLU A 30 -3.43 -6.43 2.26
N ILE A 31 -3.65 -5.22 1.74
CA ILE A 31 -4.53 -5.05 0.59
C ILE A 31 -3.97 -5.80 -0.61
N TYR A 32 -2.67 -5.71 -0.82
CA TYR A 32 -2.02 -6.39 -1.94
C TYR A 32 -2.17 -7.90 -1.86
N GLN A 33 -2.05 -8.47 -0.65
CA GLN A 33 -2.21 -9.91 -0.47
C GLN A 33 -3.61 -10.38 -0.84
N GLU A 34 -4.62 -9.58 -0.52
CA GLU A 34 -6.00 -9.94 -0.77
C GLU A 34 -6.48 -9.53 -2.16
N ASN A 35 -5.92 -8.45 -2.70
CA ASN A 35 -6.36 -7.88 -3.97
C ASN A 35 -5.15 -7.44 -4.79
N PRO A 36 -4.34 -8.41 -5.30
CA PRO A 36 -3.12 -8.06 -6.02
C PRO A 36 -3.35 -7.29 -7.32
N GLU A 37 -4.59 -7.29 -7.80
CA GLU A 37 -4.94 -6.57 -9.03
C GLU A 37 -5.27 -5.10 -8.78
N ASN A 38 -5.28 -4.65 -7.54
CA ASN A 38 -5.63 -3.27 -7.21
C ASN A 38 -4.46 -2.34 -7.54
N LEU A 39 -4.61 -1.56 -8.60
CA LEU A 39 -3.52 -0.72 -9.10
C LEU A 39 -3.18 0.44 -8.16
N GLU A 40 -4.17 0.98 -7.49
CA GLU A 40 -3.94 2.08 -6.53
C GLU A 40 -3.03 1.60 -5.39
N CYS A 41 -3.36 0.43 -4.86
CA CYS A 41 -2.56 -0.18 -3.80
C CYS A 41 -1.13 -0.43 -4.26
N LEU A 42 -0.99 -1.04 -5.43
CA LEU A 42 0.34 -1.36 -5.96
C LEU A 42 1.18 -0.11 -6.17
N ARG A 43 0.56 0.94 -6.69
CA ARG A 43 1.26 2.19 -6.94
C ARG A 43 1.84 2.77 -5.64
N PHE A 44 1.03 2.85 -4.60
CA PHE A 44 1.48 3.43 -3.33
C PHE A 44 2.45 2.51 -2.60
N LEU A 45 2.25 1.20 -2.74
CA LEU A 45 3.16 0.23 -2.14
C LEU A 45 4.57 0.41 -2.69
N VAL A 46 4.70 0.49 -4.02
CA VAL A 46 5.99 0.70 -4.67
C VAL A 46 6.58 2.04 -4.26
N GLN A 47 5.77 3.08 -4.23
CA GLN A 47 6.22 4.42 -3.87
C GLN A 47 6.81 4.45 -2.46
N ILE A 48 6.13 3.82 -1.51
CA ILE A 48 6.60 3.78 -0.13
C ILE A 48 7.88 2.96 -0.02
N CYS A 49 7.94 1.83 -0.72
CA CYS A 49 9.14 1.02 -0.74
C CYS A 49 10.34 1.81 -1.25
N GLN A 50 10.14 2.62 -2.29
CA GLN A 50 11.21 3.47 -2.80
C GLN A 50 11.69 4.46 -1.75
N GLN A 51 10.76 5.07 -1.02
CA GLN A 51 11.10 6.04 0.02
C GLN A 51 11.85 5.40 1.18
N LEU A 52 11.54 4.16 1.50
CA LEU A 52 12.17 3.44 2.60
C LEU A 52 13.37 2.61 2.16
N ASN A 53 13.72 2.64 0.88
CA ASN A 53 14.80 1.83 0.30
C ASN A 53 14.59 0.33 0.52
N ILE A 54 13.36 -0.11 0.38
CA ILE A 54 13.00 -1.52 0.49
C ILE A 54 12.87 -2.10 -0.92
N PRO A 55 13.38 -3.32 -1.19
CA PRO A 55 13.21 -3.94 -2.50
C PRO A 55 11.73 -4.12 -2.84
N TYR A 56 11.37 -3.87 -4.08
CA TYR A 56 9.97 -3.96 -4.52
C TYR A 56 9.79 -4.68 -5.85
N GLU A 57 10.80 -5.40 -6.30
CA GLU A 57 10.74 -6.10 -7.58
C GLU A 57 9.61 -7.12 -7.62
N GLU A 58 9.31 -7.75 -6.49
CA GLU A 58 8.25 -8.76 -6.44
C GLU A 58 6.87 -8.16 -6.66
N TYR A 59 6.72 -6.86 -6.40
CA TYR A 59 5.44 -6.19 -6.63
C TYR A 59 5.32 -5.69 -8.06
N ASN A 60 6.44 -5.60 -8.74
CA ASN A 60 6.52 -5.00 -10.06
C ASN A 60 6.68 -6.04 -11.17
N ALA A 61 6.38 -7.28 -10.86
CA ALA A 61 6.60 -8.38 -11.79
C ALA A 61 5.57 -8.43 -12.95
#